data_658c3988d23c74a3cb49fab4cc98a5e7
#
_entry.id   658c3988d23c74a3cb49fab4cc98a5e7
#
_cell.length_a   1.000
_cell.length_b   1.000
_cell.length_c   1.000
_cell.angle_alpha   90.00
_cell.angle_beta   90.00
_cell.angle_gamma   90.00
#
_symmetry.space_group_name_H-M   'P 1'
#
loop_
_entity.id
_entity.type
_entity.pdbx_description
1 polymer ?
#
loop_
_entity_poly.entity_id
_entity_poly.type
_entity_poly.pdbx_seq_one_letter_code
_entity_poly.pdbx_strand_id
1 'polypeptide(L)'
;PWYFGTTAEEVTKSAIQQRYSLIPYMYSYEREAYDSGLGLVYPLLFDYPDDENVADYSDAWMFGEWLLVAPITERGQSVKWIYLPEGTWIDYNRGTVYEGGQYIPYSLNSESWTDIPMFIKEGAIIPTQDVQDYVGQETVDHVTVDIFPSGRETSFRYYDDDGETYDYEDGVYFTQEISAQGTGNTEVKIGAVDGSHNSGLDYYYLAVHGQAATEVTSNGSLPYYDDYNALLAAPGEGWTVGKDVYGDVTYIKAYAASDSNSTYTLEGSSPVDADGQTYEAEYASLFGASTDTQASVNQNHSGYSGAGFVDKLEAAGAGVTFYAKVANAGDYDVTFRYANGDAAERSLSVYVNGSYIGKTIMPSTGHWDTWADCLMQLPLAAGNNIITLKHEDASGDTGYVNLDSCTVPFYPEVITAEAENAALYGTAGTNQDHWNYSGSGFVDGMTSAGAGAEFEITVPKDGSYEASIRYCNGTQATEDLNLYVNGSYIETISFGSIGGNWNEWQELTQTLELDEGRNVVALRYDSSNSGNVNLDKLSVKTEPDATISVPLVDNGGFERDTSQSSAWTEWHPDGQAVAYGV
;
A
#
# COMPACT_ATOMS: atom_id res chain seq x y z
N PRO A 1 -14.83 -20.37 27.96
CA PRO A 1 -13.87 -19.21 27.90
C PRO A 1 -13.57 -18.73 29.33
N TRP A 2 -14.56 -18.37 30.15
CA TRP A 2 -14.40 -17.82 31.51
C TRP A 2 -13.42 -18.57 32.43
N TYR A 3 -13.25 -19.88 32.25
CA TYR A 3 -12.31 -20.69 33.03
C TYR A 3 -10.83 -20.33 32.76
N PHE A 4 -10.53 -19.80 31.59
CA PHE A 4 -9.17 -19.45 31.15
C PHE A 4 -8.82 -17.98 31.38
N GLY A 5 -9.73 -17.20 32.02
CA GLY A 5 -9.52 -15.77 32.33
C GLY A 5 -10.19 -14.83 31.35
N THR A 6 -10.20 -13.53 31.69
CA THR A 6 -10.89 -12.47 30.92
C THR A 6 -10.36 -12.31 29.50
N THR A 7 -9.06 -12.30 29.28
CA THR A 7 -8.48 -12.20 27.94
C THR A 7 -8.95 -13.33 27.02
N ALA A 8 -8.96 -14.58 27.51
CA ALA A 8 -9.46 -15.72 26.74
C ALA A 8 -10.97 -15.62 26.45
N GLU A 9 -11.75 -15.04 27.35
CA GLU A 9 -13.17 -14.78 27.16
C GLU A 9 -13.40 -13.72 26.09
N GLU A 10 -12.68 -12.60 26.15
CA GLU A 10 -12.77 -11.51 25.18
C GLU A 10 -12.38 -11.94 23.77
N VAL A 11 -11.22 -12.60 23.61
CA VAL A 11 -10.75 -13.14 22.33
C VAL A 11 -11.74 -14.14 21.74
N THR A 12 -12.27 -15.06 22.57
CA THR A 12 -13.27 -16.04 22.10
C THR A 12 -14.57 -15.33 21.67
N LYS A 13 -14.99 -14.30 22.41
CA LYS A 13 -16.17 -13.50 22.06
C LYS A 13 -15.96 -12.80 20.73
N SER A 14 -14.83 -12.14 20.54
CA SER A 14 -14.49 -11.47 19.28
C SER A 14 -14.51 -12.43 18.09
N ALA A 15 -13.88 -13.60 18.21
CA ALA A 15 -13.88 -14.62 17.16
C ALA A 15 -15.29 -15.16 16.84
N ILE A 16 -16.15 -15.30 17.86
CA ILE A 16 -17.55 -15.69 17.65
C ILE A 16 -18.32 -14.57 16.94
N GLN A 17 -18.12 -13.32 17.34
CA GLN A 17 -18.76 -12.16 16.69
C GLN A 17 -18.35 -12.05 15.22
N GLN A 18 -17.06 -12.21 14.90
CA GLN A 18 -16.56 -12.26 13.53
C GLN A 18 -17.19 -13.41 12.73
N ARG A 19 -17.32 -14.59 13.32
CA ARG A 19 -18.03 -15.71 12.68
C ARG A 19 -19.50 -15.37 12.40
N TYR A 20 -20.17 -14.68 13.32
CA TYR A 20 -21.58 -14.30 13.13
C TYR A 20 -21.75 -13.21 12.06
N SER A 21 -20.82 -12.26 11.96
CA SER A 21 -20.86 -11.27 10.87
C SER A 21 -20.67 -11.93 9.50
N LEU A 22 -19.89 -13.00 9.40
CA LEU A 22 -19.63 -13.74 8.16
C LEU A 22 -20.71 -14.77 7.79
N ILE A 23 -21.87 -14.84 8.48
CA ILE A 23 -22.95 -15.79 8.15
C ILE A 23 -23.39 -15.66 6.68
N PRO A 24 -23.62 -14.47 6.11
CA PRO A 24 -24.02 -14.35 4.71
C PRO A 24 -22.99 -14.92 3.74
N TYR A 25 -21.70 -14.70 4.02
CA TYR A 25 -20.58 -15.25 3.27
C TYR A 25 -20.55 -16.78 3.35
N MET A 26 -20.60 -17.32 4.58
CA MET A 26 -20.56 -18.76 4.82
C MET A 26 -21.76 -19.48 4.19
N TYR A 27 -22.97 -18.93 4.35
CA TYR A 27 -24.18 -19.57 3.86
C TYR A 27 -24.23 -19.64 2.34
N SER A 28 -23.72 -18.60 1.69
CA SER A 28 -23.57 -18.59 0.21
C SER A 28 -22.60 -19.69 -0.26
N TYR A 29 -21.48 -19.93 0.45
CA TYR A 29 -20.57 -21.03 0.12
C TYR A 29 -21.09 -22.41 0.51
N GLU A 30 -21.96 -22.53 1.52
CA GLU A 30 -22.66 -23.80 1.80
C GLU A 30 -23.60 -24.14 0.63
N ARG A 31 -24.24 -23.16 0.01
CA ARG A 31 -24.99 -23.37 -1.22
C ARG A 31 -24.10 -23.77 -2.38
N GLU A 32 -22.95 -23.13 -2.54
CA GLU A 32 -21.97 -23.51 -3.54
C GLU A 32 -21.46 -24.95 -3.31
N ALA A 33 -21.25 -25.34 -2.05
CA ALA A 33 -20.89 -26.70 -1.68
C ALA A 33 -21.96 -27.72 -2.08
N TYR A 34 -23.23 -27.36 -1.93
CA TYR A 34 -24.34 -28.20 -2.38
C TYR A 34 -24.35 -28.36 -3.91
N ASP A 35 -24.13 -27.28 -4.65
CA ASP A 35 -24.18 -27.27 -6.12
C ASP A 35 -22.94 -27.93 -6.74
N SER A 36 -21.72 -27.67 -6.21
CA SER A 36 -20.44 -28.09 -6.82
C SER A 36 -19.73 -29.24 -6.11
N GLY A 37 -20.01 -29.45 -4.83
CA GLY A 37 -19.30 -30.37 -3.96
C GLY A 37 -18.01 -29.79 -3.36
N LEU A 38 -17.62 -28.54 -3.66
CA LEU A 38 -16.49 -27.85 -3.05
C LEU A 38 -16.95 -27.15 -1.76
N GLY A 39 -16.44 -27.61 -0.62
CA GLY A 39 -16.81 -27.03 0.67
C GLY A 39 -16.19 -25.65 0.91
N LEU A 40 -16.72 -24.94 1.91
CA LEU A 40 -16.25 -23.62 2.33
C LEU A 40 -14.75 -23.59 2.72
N VAL A 41 -14.26 -24.67 3.34
CA VAL A 41 -12.85 -24.79 3.77
C VAL A 41 -12.13 -25.81 2.91
N TYR A 42 -11.07 -25.37 2.23
CA TYR A 42 -10.28 -26.24 1.36
C TYR A 42 -8.80 -25.83 1.32
N PRO A 43 -7.90 -26.79 0.98
CA PRO A 43 -6.47 -26.51 0.92
C PRO A 43 -6.12 -25.57 -0.25
N LEU A 44 -5.05 -24.78 -0.08
CA LEU A 44 -4.54 -23.84 -1.10
C LEU A 44 -4.26 -24.52 -2.45
N LEU A 45 -3.92 -25.81 -2.44
CA LEU A 45 -3.65 -26.61 -3.64
C LEU A 45 -4.81 -26.61 -4.66
N PHE A 46 -6.06 -26.38 -4.23
CA PHE A 46 -7.20 -26.37 -5.14
C PHE A 46 -7.21 -25.15 -6.04
N ASP A 47 -6.84 -23.99 -5.51
CA ASP A 47 -6.77 -22.73 -6.26
C ASP A 47 -5.41 -22.54 -6.96
N TYR A 48 -4.35 -23.14 -6.40
CA TYR A 48 -2.96 -22.97 -6.85
C TYR A 48 -2.29 -24.32 -7.14
N PRO A 49 -2.84 -25.15 -8.06
CA PRO A 49 -2.34 -26.52 -8.29
C PRO A 49 -0.93 -26.59 -8.89
N ASP A 50 -0.48 -25.51 -9.52
CA ASP A 50 0.83 -25.43 -10.17
C ASP A 50 1.91 -24.82 -9.24
N ASP A 51 1.54 -24.40 -8.03
CA ASP A 51 2.47 -23.85 -7.04
C ASP A 51 3.05 -24.98 -6.16
N GLU A 52 4.33 -25.28 -6.37
CA GLU A 52 5.02 -26.34 -5.61
C GLU A 52 5.06 -26.09 -4.09
N ASN A 53 4.97 -24.82 -3.65
CA ASN A 53 5.01 -24.47 -2.23
C ASN A 53 3.73 -24.84 -1.47
N VAL A 54 2.60 -25.01 -2.16
CA VAL A 54 1.32 -25.36 -1.52
C VAL A 54 1.03 -26.87 -1.53
N ALA A 55 1.82 -27.68 -2.26
CA ALA A 55 1.56 -29.10 -2.42
C ALA A 55 1.47 -29.87 -1.09
N ASP A 56 2.34 -29.55 -0.14
CA ASP A 56 2.40 -30.14 1.21
C ASP A 56 2.16 -29.09 2.32
N TYR A 57 1.65 -27.88 1.96
CA TYR A 57 1.44 -26.80 2.92
C TYR A 57 0.11 -26.97 3.65
N SER A 58 0.18 -27.17 4.97
CA SER A 58 -0.98 -27.42 5.85
C SER A 58 -1.21 -26.35 6.91
N ASP A 59 -0.38 -25.28 6.91
CA ASP A 59 -0.41 -24.22 7.94
C ASP A 59 -1.41 -23.10 7.63
N ALA A 60 -2.06 -23.16 6.47
CA ALA A 60 -3.15 -22.28 6.07
C ALA A 60 -4.12 -22.98 5.12
N TRP A 61 -5.31 -22.42 4.97
CA TRP A 61 -6.35 -22.88 4.05
C TRP A 61 -7.17 -21.72 3.51
N MET A 62 -7.91 -21.95 2.42
CA MET A 62 -8.92 -21.03 1.95
C MET A 62 -10.22 -21.21 2.73
N PHE A 63 -10.86 -20.11 3.06
CA PHE A 63 -12.18 -20.00 3.64
C PHE A 63 -13.08 -19.27 2.64
N GLY A 64 -13.76 -20.01 1.80
CA GLY A 64 -14.29 -19.53 0.54
C GLY A 64 -13.17 -19.11 -0.42
N GLU A 65 -13.52 -18.42 -1.49
CA GLU A 65 -12.58 -18.02 -2.55
C GLU A 65 -11.70 -16.82 -2.12
N TRP A 66 -12.17 -16.03 -1.12
CA TRP A 66 -11.64 -14.69 -0.86
C TRP A 66 -10.80 -14.57 0.40
N LEU A 67 -10.85 -15.55 1.30
CA LEU A 67 -10.15 -15.47 2.58
C LEU A 67 -9.15 -16.62 2.76
N LEU A 68 -7.89 -16.29 3.01
CA LEU A 68 -6.88 -17.24 3.47
C LEU A 68 -6.76 -17.14 4.98
N VAL A 69 -6.82 -18.26 5.70
CA VAL A 69 -6.72 -18.34 7.15
C VAL A 69 -5.49 -19.14 7.56
N ALA A 70 -4.64 -18.55 8.42
CA ALA A 70 -3.39 -19.16 8.88
C ALA A 70 -3.31 -19.17 10.41
N PRO A 71 -3.95 -20.13 11.12
CA PRO A 71 -4.07 -20.12 12.57
C PRO A 71 -2.72 -20.27 13.27
N ILE A 72 -2.63 -19.73 14.49
CA ILE A 72 -1.47 -19.88 15.36
C ILE A 72 -1.59 -21.20 16.10
N THR A 73 -0.64 -22.11 15.88
CA THR A 73 -0.66 -23.46 16.43
C THR A 73 0.40 -23.72 17.48
N GLU A 74 1.39 -22.82 17.64
CA GLU A 74 2.50 -23.00 18.56
C GLU A 74 2.44 -22.00 19.72
N ARG A 75 2.65 -22.50 20.93
CA ARG A 75 2.65 -21.66 22.14
C ARG A 75 3.90 -20.80 22.24
N GLY A 76 3.73 -19.50 22.49
CA GLY A 76 4.83 -18.56 22.72
C GLY A 76 5.56 -18.15 21.42
N GLN A 77 4.94 -18.41 20.28
CA GLN A 77 5.44 -17.94 19.00
C GLN A 77 5.26 -16.42 18.90
N SER A 78 6.32 -15.69 18.56
CA SER A 78 6.28 -14.23 18.37
C SER A 78 6.22 -13.83 16.89
N VAL A 79 6.60 -14.73 15.98
CA VAL A 79 6.50 -14.56 14.53
C VAL A 79 6.05 -15.86 13.91
N LYS A 80 5.04 -15.82 13.04
CA LYS A 80 4.64 -16.93 12.18
C LYS A 80 5.05 -16.63 10.75
N TRP A 81 5.73 -17.58 10.11
CA TRP A 81 5.98 -17.51 8.67
C TRP A 81 4.78 -18.10 7.93
N ILE A 82 4.15 -17.28 7.09
CA ILE A 82 2.94 -17.65 6.35
C ILE A 82 3.26 -17.58 4.86
N TYR A 83 2.97 -18.66 4.14
CA TYR A 83 3.05 -18.65 2.69
C TYR A 83 1.77 -18.03 2.13
N LEU A 84 1.92 -16.98 1.33
CA LEU A 84 0.86 -16.39 0.52
C LEU A 84 1.12 -16.78 -0.94
N PRO A 85 0.18 -17.48 -1.62
CA PRO A 85 0.29 -17.78 -3.05
C PRO A 85 0.37 -16.51 -3.91
N GLU A 86 0.75 -16.65 -5.18
CA GLU A 86 0.84 -15.52 -6.13
C GLU A 86 -0.44 -14.69 -6.16
N GLY A 87 -0.28 -13.35 -6.19
CA GLY A 87 -1.35 -12.34 -6.16
C GLY A 87 -1.16 -11.35 -5.03
N THR A 88 -2.05 -10.38 -4.94
CA THR A 88 -2.07 -9.37 -3.87
C THR A 88 -2.99 -9.83 -2.74
N TRP A 89 -2.51 -9.72 -1.51
CA TRP A 89 -3.21 -10.11 -0.29
C TRP A 89 -3.26 -8.94 0.70
N ILE A 90 -4.39 -8.77 1.36
CA ILE A 90 -4.61 -7.71 2.35
C ILE A 90 -4.86 -8.36 3.71
N ASP A 91 -4.12 -7.97 4.73
CA ASP A 91 -4.37 -8.43 6.09
C ASP A 91 -5.77 -7.99 6.54
N TYR A 92 -6.61 -8.94 6.88
CA TYR A 92 -8.01 -8.70 7.28
C TYR A 92 -8.12 -7.82 8.53
N ASN A 93 -7.19 -7.96 9.47
CA ASN A 93 -7.24 -7.25 10.74
C ASN A 93 -6.48 -5.92 10.71
N ARG A 94 -5.47 -5.79 9.83
CA ARG A 94 -4.49 -4.68 9.86
C ARG A 94 -4.49 -3.82 8.61
N GLY A 95 -5.16 -4.23 7.54
CA GLY A 95 -5.16 -3.54 6.25
C GLY A 95 -3.82 -3.59 5.49
N THR A 96 -2.78 -4.19 6.06
CA THR A 96 -1.46 -4.26 5.41
C THR A 96 -1.52 -5.07 4.13
N VAL A 97 -0.99 -4.52 3.05
CA VAL A 97 -0.96 -5.18 1.72
C VAL A 97 0.31 -6.00 1.56
N TYR A 98 0.18 -7.23 1.09
CA TYR A 98 1.28 -8.15 0.81
C TYR A 98 1.22 -8.64 -0.63
N GLU A 99 2.38 -8.72 -1.27
CA GLU A 99 2.53 -9.49 -2.50
C GLU A 99 2.74 -10.97 -2.17
N GLY A 100 2.02 -11.83 -2.84
CA GLY A 100 2.15 -13.27 -2.71
C GLY A 100 3.32 -13.87 -3.50
N GLY A 101 3.29 -15.19 -3.68
CA GLY A 101 4.38 -15.99 -4.24
C GLY A 101 5.53 -16.18 -3.25
N GLN A 102 5.35 -15.89 -1.96
CA GLN A 102 6.42 -15.90 -0.97
C GLN A 102 5.94 -16.17 0.46
N TYR A 103 6.89 -16.52 1.33
CA TYR A 103 6.67 -16.52 2.77
C TYR A 103 6.80 -15.11 3.33
N ILE A 104 5.82 -14.69 4.14
CA ILE A 104 5.87 -13.44 4.88
C ILE A 104 6.08 -13.71 6.37
N PRO A 105 6.86 -12.88 7.09
CA PRO A 105 6.90 -12.90 8.54
C PRO A 105 5.68 -12.17 9.10
N TYR A 106 4.83 -12.87 9.84
CA TYR A 106 3.67 -12.30 10.50
C TYR A 106 3.94 -12.15 12.00
N SER A 107 3.98 -10.92 12.48
CA SER A 107 4.22 -10.63 13.89
C SER A 107 3.02 -11.02 14.75
N LEU A 108 3.30 -11.76 15.84
CA LEU A 108 2.32 -12.21 16.81
C LEU A 108 2.58 -11.48 18.12
N ASN A 109 1.74 -10.51 18.47
CA ASN A 109 1.83 -9.86 19.75
C ASN A 109 1.04 -10.67 20.79
N SER A 110 1.73 -11.23 21.77
CA SER A 110 1.11 -12.09 22.80
C SER A 110 0.18 -11.34 23.76
N GLU A 111 0.20 -10.02 23.78
CA GLU A 111 -0.66 -9.20 24.64
C GLU A 111 -1.95 -8.74 23.94
N SER A 112 -1.99 -8.74 22.61
CA SER A 112 -3.15 -8.41 21.78
C SER A 112 -3.67 -9.62 20.97
N TRP A 113 -3.90 -10.73 21.61
CA TRP A 113 -4.35 -12.00 21.01
C TRP A 113 -5.73 -11.94 20.32
N THR A 114 -6.12 -10.80 19.79
CA THR A 114 -7.43 -10.65 19.15
C THR A 114 -7.49 -11.22 17.75
N ASP A 115 -6.32 -11.46 17.09
CA ASP A 115 -6.29 -11.63 15.66
C ASP A 115 -5.79 -13.01 15.24
N ILE A 116 -6.66 -13.78 14.60
CA ILE A 116 -6.24 -14.91 13.79
C ILE A 116 -5.69 -14.33 12.48
N PRO A 117 -4.45 -14.67 12.05
CA PRO A 117 -3.96 -14.23 10.74
C PRO A 117 -4.91 -14.66 9.63
N MET A 118 -5.54 -13.70 9.00
CA MET A 118 -6.44 -13.84 7.87
C MET A 118 -6.03 -12.85 6.79
N PHE A 119 -6.15 -13.26 5.55
CA PHE A 119 -5.79 -12.42 4.41
C PHE A 119 -6.90 -12.42 3.38
N ILE A 120 -7.26 -11.23 2.92
CA ILE A 120 -8.23 -10.99 1.85
C ILE A 120 -7.47 -11.04 0.54
N LYS A 121 -7.99 -11.81 -0.42
CA LYS A 121 -7.45 -11.85 -1.78
C LYS A 121 -7.91 -10.64 -2.56
N GLU A 122 -7.05 -10.02 -3.34
CA GLU A 122 -7.43 -8.95 -4.28
C GLU A 122 -8.59 -9.37 -5.18
N GLY A 123 -9.55 -8.50 -5.37
CA GLY A 123 -10.81 -8.78 -6.07
C GLY A 123 -11.91 -9.32 -5.16
N ALA A 124 -11.69 -9.43 -3.86
CA ALA A 124 -12.65 -9.99 -2.92
C ALA A 124 -13.97 -9.21 -2.87
N ILE A 125 -15.06 -9.97 -2.72
CA ILE A 125 -16.41 -9.48 -2.45
C ILE A 125 -16.94 -10.31 -1.27
N ILE A 126 -17.06 -9.66 -0.10
CA ILE A 126 -17.32 -10.35 1.17
C ILE A 126 -18.57 -9.76 1.81
N PRO A 127 -19.73 -10.44 1.73
CA PRO A 127 -20.93 -10.00 2.43
C PRO A 127 -20.83 -10.30 3.93
N THR A 128 -21.21 -9.33 4.74
CA THR A 128 -21.28 -9.39 6.20
C THR A 128 -22.60 -8.86 6.71
N GLN A 129 -22.99 -9.26 7.91
CA GLN A 129 -24.20 -8.78 8.60
C GLN A 129 -23.88 -8.27 9.99
N ASP A 130 -24.80 -7.54 10.59
CA ASP A 130 -24.73 -7.12 11.98
C ASP A 130 -24.66 -8.33 12.92
N VAL A 131 -23.84 -8.20 13.97
CA VAL A 131 -23.64 -9.26 14.94
C VAL A 131 -24.88 -9.42 15.82
N GLN A 132 -25.40 -10.63 15.89
CA GLN A 132 -26.51 -11.04 16.74
C GLN A 132 -26.03 -12.02 17.83
N ASP A 133 -26.72 -12.07 18.96
CA ASP A 133 -26.40 -13.03 20.02
C ASP A 133 -26.75 -14.48 19.62
N TYR A 134 -27.75 -14.64 18.75
CA TYR A 134 -28.13 -15.93 18.14
C TYR A 134 -28.82 -15.68 16.79
N VAL A 135 -28.76 -16.66 15.91
CA VAL A 135 -29.37 -16.58 14.56
C VAL A 135 -30.88 -16.37 14.67
N GLY A 136 -31.40 -15.36 13.97
CA GLY A 136 -32.82 -15.03 13.96
C GLY A 136 -33.27 -14.18 15.16
N GLN A 137 -32.35 -13.57 15.90
CA GLN A 137 -32.69 -12.60 16.95
C GLN A 137 -33.37 -11.37 16.36
N GLU A 138 -32.83 -10.88 15.26
CA GLU A 138 -33.35 -9.74 14.50
C GLU A 138 -33.47 -10.12 13.03
N THR A 139 -34.39 -9.48 12.31
CA THR A 139 -34.49 -9.64 10.85
C THR A 139 -33.32 -8.92 10.20
N VAL A 140 -32.63 -9.61 9.29
CA VAL A 140 -31.57 -9.01 8.48
C VAL A 140 -32.24 -8.27 7.33
N ASP A 141 -32.33 -6.93 7.43
CA ASP A 141 -32.90 -6.06 6.40
C ASP A 141 -31.83 -5.41 5.51
N HIS A 142 -30.56 -5.60 5.86
CA HIS A 142 -29.42 -5.15 5.06
C HIS A 142 -28.21 -6.06 5.24
N VAL A 143 -27.34 -6.02 4.25
CA VAL A 143 -26.04 -6.71 4.24
C VAL A 143 -24.97 -5.70 3.82
N THR A 144 -23.88 -5.62 4.59
CA THR A 144 -22.67 -4.90 4.17
C THR A 144 -21.86 -5.80 3.24
N VAL A 145 -21.38 -5.26 2.14
CA VAL A 145 -20.57 -5.99 1.17
C VAL A 145 -19.24 -5.27 1.04
N ASP A 146 -18.20 -5.85 1.64
CA ASP A 146 -16.84 -5.36 1.51
C ASP A 146 -16.28 -5.77 0.15
N ILE A 147 -15.87 -4.79 -0.64
CA ILE A 147 -15.40 -4.95 -2.02
C ILE A 147 -13.98 -4.43 -2.11
N PHE A 148 -13.05 -5.28 -2.51
CA PHE A 148 -11.65 -4.96 -2.76
C PHE A 148 -11.38 -5.06 -4.27
N PRO A 149 -11.69 -4.02 -5.05
CA PRO A 149 -11.69 -4.12 -6.50
C PRO A 149 -10.32 -4.44 -7.07
N SER A 150 -10.30 -5.08 -8.23
CA SER A 150 -9.09 -5.37 -9.00
C SER A 150 -9.27 -4.96 -10.46
N GLY A 151 -8.19 -4.96 -11.24
CA GLY A 151 -8.25 -4.71 -12.69
C GLY A 151 -9.05 -5.74 -13.48
N ARG A 152 -9.38 -6.88 -12.87
CA ARG A 152 -10.24 -7.93 -13.46
C ARG A 152 -11.61 -7.90 -12.81
N GLU A 153 -12.66 -8.17 -13.60
CA GLU A 153 -13.99 -8.37 -13.03
C GLU A 153 -14.00 -9.64 -12.17
N THR A 154 -14.49 -9.49 -10.94
CA THR A 154 -14.71 -10.56 -9.98
C THR A 154 -16.17 -10.55 -9.57
N SER A 155 -16.70 -11.68 -9.11
CA SER A 155 -18.09 -11.76 -8.67
C SER A 155 -18.26 -12.65 -7.44
N PHE A 156 -19.33 -12.39 -6.72
CA PHE A 156 -19.82 -13.20 -5.61
C PHE A 156 -21.30 -13.44 -5.78
N ARG A 157 -21.72 -14.69 -5.60
CA ARG A 157 -23.13 -15.09 -5.66
C ARG A 157 -23.69 -15.13 -4.23
N TYR A 158 -24.37 -14.07 -3.83
CA TYR A 158 -25.09 -14.05 -2.57
C TYR A 158 -26.29 -14.99 -2.63
N TYR A 159 -26.50 -15.79 -1.57
CA TYR A 159 -27.59 -16.75 -1.45
C TYR A 159 -28.27 -16.64 -0.09
N ASP A 160 -29.61 -16.82 -0.09
CA ASP A 160 -30.45 -16.88 1.10
C ASP A 160 -31.68 -17.78 0.85
N ASP A 161 -32.22 -18.40 1.89
CA ASP A 161 -33.47 -19.15 1.90
C ASP A 161 -34.09 -19.13 3.30
N ASP A 162 -35.08 -19.95 3.60
CA ASP A 162 -35.72 -19.97 4.91
C ASP A 162 -34.88 -20.67 6.02
N GLY A 163 -33.77 -21.33 5.66
CA GLY A 163 -32.88 -22.05 6.57
C GLY A 163 -33.50 -23.26 7.29
N GLU A 164 -34.72 -23.64 6.95
CA GLU A 164 -35.48 -24.65 7.67
C GLU A 164 -36.04 -25.77 6.77
N THR A 165 -36.48 -25.45 5.54
CA THR A 165 -37.14 -26.39 4.67
C THR A 165 -36.26 -26.78 3.46
N TYR A 166 -36.76 -27.74 2.64
CA TYR A 166 -36.15 -28.10 1.36
C TYR A 166 -36.82 -27.39 0.18
N ASP A 167 -37.58 -26.35 0.41
CA ASP A 167 -38.31 -25.61 -0.62
C ASP A 167 -37.36 -24.94 -1.64
N TYR A 168 -36.08 -24.75 -1.28
CA TYR A 168 -35.03 -24.33 -2.20
C TYR A 168 -34.85 -25.28 -3.41
N GLU A 169 -35.16 -26.59 -3.27
CA GLU A 169 -35.12 -27.57 -4.38
C GLU A 169 -36.22 -27.27 -5.40
N ASP A 170 -37.30 -26.59 -4.98
CA ASP A 170 -38.43 -26.16 -5.82
C ASP A 170 -38.32 -24.70 -6.28
N GLY A 171 -37.16 -24.04 -6.08
CA GLY A 171 -36.86 -22.68 -6.52
C GLY A 171 -37.28 -21.60 -5.52
N VAL A 172 -37.59 -21.98 -4.26
CA VAL A 172 -37.89 -21.00 -3.19
C VAL A 172 -36.57 -20.67 -2.47
N TYR A 173 -35.72 -19.96 -3.16
CA TYR A 173 -34.49 -19.37 -2.67
C TYR A 173 -34.36 -17.95 -3.21
N PHE A 174 -33.42 -17.20 -2.65
CA PHE A 174 -33.00 -15.90 -3.13
C PHE A 174 -31.51 -15.97 -3.53
N THR A 175 -31.16 -15.45 -4.70
CA THR A 175 -29.77 -15.25 -5.04
C THR A 175 -29.60 -14.02 -5.92
N GLN A 176 -28.50 -13.30 -5.70
CA GLN A 176 -28.05 -12.18 -6.54
C GLN A 176 -26.53 -12.27 -6.76
N GLU A 177 -26.13 -12.01 -7.99
CA GLU A 177 -24.71 -11.85 -8.31
C GLU A 177 -24.28 -10.41 -8.05
N ILE A 178 -23.19 -10.23 -7.30
CA ILE A 178 -22.54 -8.95 -7.09
C ILE A 178 -21.18 -9.03 -7.76
N SER A 179 -20.87 -8.14 -8.71
CA SER A 179 -19.56 -8.11 -9.35
C SER A 179 -18.93 -6.73 -9.27
N ALA A 180 -17.59 -6.69 -9.33
CA ALA A 180 -16.83 -5.45 -9.29
C ALA A 180 -15.60 -5.52 -10.19
N GLN A 181 -15.24 -4.37 -10.77
CA GLN A 181 -14.02 -4.20 -11.55
C GLN A 181 -13.55 -2.75 -11.47
N GLY A 182 -12.25 -2.54 -11.32
CA GLY A 182 -11.64 -1.21 -11.40
C GLY A 182 -10.36 -1.09 -10.59
N THR A 183 -9.51 -0.17 -11.00
CA THR A 183 -8.29 0.25 -10.29
C THR A 183 -8.12 1.77 -10.30
N GLY A 184 -9.19 2.49 -10.46
CA GLY A 184 -9.23 3.97 -10.56
C GLY A 184 -10.67 4.40 -10.64
N ASN A 185 -11.34 4.16 -11.76
CA ASN A 185 -12.79 4.17 -11.83
C ASN A 185 -13.27 2.74 -11.58
N THR A 186 -14.13 2.56 -10.61
CA THR A 186 -14.66 1.25 -10.23
C THR A 186 -16.11 1.12 -10.66
N GLU A 187 -16.45 -0.01 -11.22
CA GLU A 187 -17.82 -0.38 -11.54
C GLU A 187 -18.25 -1.54 -10.64
N VAL A 188 -19.36 -1.37 -9.91
CA VAL A 188 -19.98 -2.42 -9.10
C VAL A 188 -21.36 -2.71 -9.69
N LYS A 189 -21.65 -3.98 -9.94
CA LYS A 189 -22.95 -4.43 -10.48
C LYS A 189 -23.65 -5.33 -9.46
N ILE A 190 -24.95 -5.12 -9.33
CA ILE A 190 -25.87 -6.01 -8.62
C ILE A 190 -26.80 -6.61 -9.65
N GLY A 191 -26.80 -7.93 -9.79
CA GLY A 191 -27.65 -8.68 -10.69
C GLY A 191 -29.14 -8.63 -10.29
N ALA A 192 -30.01 -9.00 -11.20
CA ALA A 192 -31.41 -9.24 -10.86
C ALA A 192 -31.54 -10.44 -9.90
N VAL A 193 -32.56 -10.43 -9.07
CA VAL A 193 -32.90 -11.57 -8.20
C VAL A 193 -33.23 -12.80 -9.04
N ASP A 194 -32.67 -13.95 -8.66
CA ASP A 194 -33.11 -15.26 -9.10
C ASP A 194 -33.66 -16.05 -7.90
N GLY A 195 -34.74 -16.78 -8.12
CA GLY A 195 -35.49 -17.48 -7.09
C GLY A 195 -36.75 -16.72 -6.66
N SER A 196 -37.50 -17.30 -5.72
CA SER A 196 -38.80 -16.78 -5.29
C SER A 196 -38.92 -16.54 -3.77
N HIS A 197 -37.86 -16.80 -3.02
CA HIS A 197 -37.80 -16.50 -1.59
C HIS A 197 -37.70 -14.99 -1.36
N ASN A 198 -38.44 -14.49 -0.36
CA ASN A 198 -38.29 -13.11 0.10
C ASN A 198 -37.24 -13.05 1.21
N SER A 199 -36.03 -12.64 0.87
CA SER A 199 -34.94 -12.52 1.84
C SER A 199 -35.16 -11.48 2.94
N GLY A 200 -36.10 -10.52 2.71
CA GLY A 200 -36.32 -9.39 3.61
C GLY A 200 -35.26 -8.29 3.50
N LEU A 201 -34.30 -8.41 2.57
CA LEU A 201 -33.28 -7.38 2.35
C LEU A 201 -33.87 -6.15 1.64
N ASP A 202 -33.69 -4.99 2.25
CA ASP A 202 -34.00 -3.71 1.64
C ASP A 202 -32.80 -3.09 0.92
N TYR A 203 -31.59 -3.23 1.52
CA TYR A 203 -30.37 -2.59 1.02
C TYR A 203 -29.13 -3.47 1.11
N TYR A 204 -28.21 -3.25 0.18
CA TYR A 204 -26.78 -3.52 0.35
C TYR A 204 -26.06 -2.22 0.73
N TYR A 205 -25.17 -2.28 1.71
CA TYR A 205 -24.18 -1.25 1.98
C TYR A 205 -22.87 -1.70 1.36
N LEU A 206 -22.57 -1.21 0.15
CA LEU A 206 -21.34 -1.55 -0.56
C LEU A 206 -20.19 -0.70 0.02
N ALA A 207 -19.21 -1.33 0.63
CA ALA A 207 -17.98 -0.70 1.07
C ALA A 207 -16.88 -0.98 0.04
N VAL A 208 -16.61 -0.03 -0.85
CA VAL A 208 -15.60 -0.16 -1.90
C VAL A 208 -14.29 0.41 -1.37
N HIS A 209 -13.37 -0.49 -1.01
CA HIS A 209 -12.09 -0.16 -0.38
C HIS A 209 -11.05 0.31 -1.40
N GLY A 210 -10.08 1.11 -0.91
CA GLY A 210 -8.99 1.65 -1.71
C GLY A 210 -9.40 2.79 -2.64
N GLN A 211 -10.60 3.35 -2.47
CA GLN A 211 -11.11 4.45 -3.30
C GLN A 211 -11.98 5.41 -2.50
N ALA A 212 -11.67 6.72 -2.51
CA ALA A 212 -12.59 7.78 -2.11
C ALA A 212 -13.14 8.43 -3.38
N ALA A 213 -14.29 8.01 -3.85
CA ALA A 213 -14.89 8.52 -5.08
C ALA A 213 -15.18 10.02 -4.96
N THR A 214 -15.09 10.72 -6.08
CA THR A 214 -15.53 12.12 -6.22
C THR A 214 -16.96 12.23 -6.75
N GLU A 215 -17.44 11.17 -7.40
CA GLU A 215 -18.80 11.03 -7.87
C GLU A 215 -19.20 9.55 -7.91
N VAL A 216 -20.45 9.25 -7.57
CA VAL A 216 -21.06 7.94 -7.76
C VAL A 216 -22.33 8.08 -8.57
N THR A 217 -22.45 7.30 -9.64
CA THR A 217 -23.61 7.30 -10.53
C THR A 217 -24.27 5.92 -10.62
N SER A 218 -25.62 5.92 -10.67
CA SER A 218 -26.42 4.75 -11.03
C SER A 218 -27.69 5.27 -11.71
N ASN A 219 -27.79 5.13 -13.05
CA ASN A 219 -28.86 5.78 -13.85
C ASN A 219 -28.97 7.31 -13.65
N GLY A 220 -27.88 7.97 -13.23
CA GLY A 220 -27.75 9.38 -12.86
C GLY A 220 -26.88 9.54 -11.62
N SER A 221 -26.52 10.78 -11.28
CA SER A 221 -25.71 11.07 -10.09
C SER A 221 -26.49 10.73 -8.82
N LEU A 222 -25.87 9.98 -7.89
CA LEU A 222 -26.46 9.66 -6.61
C LEU A 222 -26.23 10.79 -5.58
N PRO A 223 -27.14 10.96 -4.61
CA PRO A 223 -26.96 11.91 -3.51
C PRO A 223 -25.73 11.59 -2.68
N TYR A 224 -24.89 12.59 -2.41
CA TYR A 224 -23.79 12.53 -1.46
C TYR A 224 -24.30 12.88 -0.04
N TYR A 225 -23.81 12.18 0.96
CA TYR A 225 -24.06 12.42 2.39
C TYR A 225 -22.76 12.72 3.12
N ASP A 226 -22.82 13.59 4.14
CA ASP A 226 -21.63 14.11 4.82
C ASP A 226 -20.86 13.04 5.63
N ASP A 227 -21.55 11.98 6.07
CA ASP A 227 -20.95 10.86 6.82
C ASP A 227 -21.77 9.57 6.67
N TYR A 228 -21.22 8.47 7.16
CA TYR A 228 -21.82 7.14 7.09
C TYR A 228 -23.17 7.06 7.84
N ASN A 229 -23.31 7.75 9.00
CA ASN A 229 -24.58 7.73 9.75
C ASN A 229 -25.68 8.46 8.99
N ALA A 230 -25.35 9.58 8.32
CA ALA A 230 -26.27 10.29 7.45
C ALA A 230 -26.71 9.42 6.26
N LEU A 231 -25.79 8.64 5.68
CA LEU A 231 -26.09 7.68 4.61
C LEU A 231 -27.01 6.55 5.11
N LEU A 232 -26.75 5.99 6.29
CA LEU A 232 -27.61 4.96 6.89
C LEU A 232 -29.04 5.47 7.08
N ALA A 233 -29.20 6.71 7.57
CA ALA A 233 -30.49 7.35 7.81
C ALA A 233 -31.20 7.82 6.52
N ALA A 234 -30.55 7.76 5.38
CA ALA A 234 -31.11 8.20 4.10
C ALA A 234 -32.33 7.36 3.70
N PRO A 235 -33.39 7.96 3.11
CA PRO A 235 -34.59 7.24 2.73
C PRO A 235 -34.45 6.37 1.46
N GLY A 236 -33.30 6.47 0.77
CA GLY A 236 -33.03 5.78 -0.50
C GLY A 236 -31.55 5.65 -0.76
N GLU A 237 -31.19 5.38 -2.00
CA GLU A 237 -29.81 5.25 -2.44
C GLU A 237 -29.01 6.53 -2.25
N GLY A 238 -27.70 6.38 -2.07
CA GLY A 238 -26.76 7.48 -1.94
C GLY A 238 -25.37 6.95 -1.60
N TRP A 239 -24.45 7.87 -1.36
CA TRP A 239 -23.07 7.51 -1.07
C TRP A 239 -22.37 8.51 -0.16
N THR A 240 -21.30 8.07 0.44
CA THR A 240 -20.35 8.89 1.20
C THR A 240 -18.94 8.28 1.11
N VAL A 241 -17.95 9.01 1.57
CA VAL A 241 -16.57 8.51 1.71
C VAL A 241 -16.15 8.48 3.16
N GLY A 242 -15.22 7.60 3.48
CA GLY A 242 -14.66 7.46 4.82
C GLY A 242 -13.27 6.83 4.78
N LYS A 243 -12.77 6.51 5.96
CA LYS A 243 -11.54 5.74 6.14
C LYS A 243 -11.80 4.62 7.13
N ASP A 244 -11.15 3.49 6.91
CA ASP A 244 -11.11 2.36 7.84
C ASP A 244 -9.69 1.78 7.90
N VAL A 245 -9.56 0.56 8.41
CA VAL A 245 -8.26 -0.13 8.52
C VAL A 245 -7.62 -0.39 7.14
N TYR A 246 -8.38 -0.41 6.07
CA TYR A 246 -7.91 -0.63 4.69
C TYR A 246 -7.63 0.69 3.94
N GLY A 247 -7.75 1.84 4.61
CA GLY A 247 -7.56 3.17 4.02
C GLY A 247 -8.87 3.82 3.58
N ASP A 248 -8.82 4.53 2.45
CA ASP A 248 -10.00 5.23 1.92
C ASP A 248 -11.07 4.22 1.47
N VAL A 249 -12.33 4.54 1.75
CA VAL A 249 -13.47 3.71 1.38
C VAL A 249 -14.63 4.58 0.88
N THR A 250 -15.29 4.13 -0.20
CA THR A 250 -16.56 4.69 -0.65
C THR A 250 -17.69 3.77 -0.22
N TYR A 251 -18.62 4.29 0.59
CA TYR A 251 -19.83 3.60 0.99
C TYR A 251 -20.98 3.97 0.07
N ILE A 252 -21.68 2.98 -0.46
CA ILE A 252 -22.86 3.16 -1.30
C ILE A 252 -24.03 2.41 -0.67
N LYS A 253 -25.13 3.11 -0.40
CA LYS A 253 -26.40 2.49 -0.05
C LYS A 253 -27.14 2.16 -1.33
N ALA A 254 -27.25 0.89 -1.65
CA ALA A 254 -27.84 0.36 -2.88
C ALA A 254 -29.08 -0.46 -2.58
N TYR A 255 -30.12 -0.38 -3.41
CA TYR A 255 -31.28 -1.25 -3.25
C TYR A 255 -30.89 -2.71 -3.47
N ALA A 256 -31.30 -3.57 -2.55
CA ALA A 256 -31.28 -5.02 -2.70
C ALA A 256 -32.57 -5.53 -3.37
N ALA A 257 -32.67 -6.84 -3.57
CA ALA A 257 -33.89 -7.55 -3.99
C ALA A 257 -34.59 -6.94 -5.23
N SER A 258 -33.80 -6.38 -6.20
CA SER A 258 -34.33 -5.80 -7.43
C SER A 258 -34.49 -6.88 -8.51
N ASP A 259 -35.62 -6.83 -9.25
CA ASP A 259 -35.86 -7.68 -10.44
C ASP A 259 -35.04 -7.26 -11.68
N SER A 260 -34.20 -6.25 -11.56
CA SER A 260 -33.38 -5.71 -12.65
C SER A 260 -31.95 -5.45 -12.16
N ASN A 261 -31.00 -5.57 -13.09
CA ASN A 261 -29.60 -5.25 -12.81
C ASN A 261 -29.43 -3.76 -12.48
N SER A 262 -28.59 -3.49 -11.48
CA SER A 262 -28.13 -2.14 -11.15
C SER A 262 -26.62 -2.06 -11.35
N THR A 263 -26.14 -0.91 -11.83
CA THR A 263 -24.70 -0.65 -11.99
C THR A 263 -24.37 0.66 -11.30
N TYR A 264 -23.35 0.62 -10.46
CA TYR A 264 -22.80 1.77 -9.73
C TYR A 264 -21.42 2.05 -10.28
N THR A 265 -21.20 3.25 -10.82
CA THR A 265 -19.91 3.70 -11.32
C THR A 265 -19.35 4.74 -10.35
N LEU A 266 -18.17 4.45 -9.81
CA LEU A 266 -17.42 5.33 -8.94
C LEU A 266 -16.39 6.06 -9.80
N GLU A 267 -16.50 7.38 -9.89
CA GLU A 267 -15.56 8.21 -10.63
C GLU A 267 -14.60 8.92 -9.69
N GLY A 268 -13.38 9.12 -10.20
CA GLY A 268 -12.29 9.73 -9.45
C GLY A 268 -11.47 8.68 -8.70
N SER A 269 -10.17 8.82 -8.84
CA SER A 269 -9.23 8.12 -7.99
C SER A 269 -9.10 8.90 -6.71
N SER A 270 -9.37 8.28 -5.59
CA SER A 270 -8.54 8.61 -4.47
C SER A 270 -7.17 8.00 -4.72
N PRO A 271 -6.10 8.73 -4.57
CA PRO A 271 -4.88 8.06 -4.20
C PRO A 271 -5.20 7.35 -2.87
N VAL A 272 -5.11 6.03 -2.83
CA VAL A 272 -4.60 5.33 -1.66
C VAL A 272 -3.56 6.26 -1.08
N ASP A 273 -3.61 6.59 0.20
CA ASP A 273 -2.75 7.60 0.84
C ASP A 273 -1.48 7.84 0.02
N ALA A 274 -1.41 9.00 -0.67
CA ALA A 274 -0.27 9.35 -1.53
C ALA A 274 1.05 9.37 -0.74
N ASP A 275 0.94 9.21 0.58
CA ASP A 275 2.02 9.34 1.54
C ASP A 275 2.75 8.02 1.83
N GLY A 276 2.16 6.80 1.65
CA GLY A 276 2.86 5.54 1.92
C GLY A 276 2.06 4.50 2.71
N GLN A 277 2.70 3.35 2.99
CA GLN A 277 2.15 2.28 3.82
C GLN A 277 2.47 2.53 5.28
N THR A 278 1.45 2.60 6.13
CA THR A 278 1.59 2.73 7.59
C THR A 278 1.57 1.35 8.25
N TYR A 279 2.53 1.15 9.15
CA TYR A 279 2.68 -0.04 10.00
C TYR A 279 2.48 0.38 11.45
N GLU A 280 1.40 -0.07 12.07
CA GLU A 280 1.10 0.24 13.47
C GLU A 280 2.08 -0.46 14.41
N ALA A 281 2.60 0.26 15.40
CA ALA A 281 3.66 -0.25 16.28
C ALA A 281 3.19 -1.37 17.20
N GLU A 282 1.92 -1.37 17.61
CA GLU A 282 1.33 -2.43 18.42
C GLU A 282 1.28 -3.79 17.71
N TYR A 283 1.32 -3.80 16.37
CA TYR A 283 1.38 -5.02 15.56
C TYR A 283 2.81 -5.42 15.14
N ALA A 284 3.81 -4.59 15.48
CA ALA A 284 5.20 -4.87 15.19
C ALA A 284 5.80 -5.93 16.14
N SER A 285 6.96 -6.48 15.80
CA SER A 285 7.69 -7.38 16.69
C SER A 285 8.38 -6.62 17.81
N LEU A 286 7.96 -6.86 19.05
CA LEU A 286 8.50 -6.23 20.25
C LEU A 286 9.55 -7.10 20.93
N PHE A 287 10.61 -6.50 21.43
CA PHE A 287 11.69 -7.23 22.09
C PHE A 287 12.37 -6.40 23.20
N GLY A 288 13.18 -7.10 24.03
CA GLY A 288 13.94 -6.53 25.13
C GLY A 288 14.87 -7.54 25.75
N ALA A 289 15.69 -7.13 26.72
CA ALA A 289 16.64 -8.02 27.40
C ALA A 289 15.95 -9.05 28.31
N SER A 290 14.72 -8.78 28.77
CA SER A 290 13.87 -9.66 29.57
C SER A 290 12.41 -9.25 29.40
N THR A 291 11.47 -10.08 29.86
CA THR A 291 10.03 -9.76 29.86
C THR A 291 9.68 -8.47 30.64
N ASP A 292 10.45 -8.13 31.67
CA ASP A 292 10.24 -6.92 32.49
C ASP A 292 10.79 -5.65 31.82
N THR A 293 11.71 -5.80 30.85
CA THR A 293 12.40 -4.70 30.15
C THR A 293 12.13 -4.70 28.64
N GLN A 294 11.21 -5.52 28.18
CA GLN A 294 10.74 -5.58 26.81
C GLN A 294 9.81 -4.41 26.52
N ALA A 295 9.88 -3.87 25.30
CA ALA A 295 8.87 -2.97 24.77
C ALA A 295 7.47 -3.64 24.84
N SER A 296 6.45 -2.89 25.13
CA SER A 296 5.09 -3.43 25.31
C SER A 296 4.01 -2.49 24.77
N VAL A 297 2.90 -3.09 24.33
CA VAL A 297 1.72 -2.33 23.90
C VAL A 297 1.00 -1.70 25.08
N ASN A 298 0.52 -0.48 24.89
CA ASN A 298 -0.26 0.26 25.87
C ASN A 298 -1.38 1.07 25.21
N GLN A 299 -2.39 1.46 26.00
CA GLN A 299 -3.58 2.23 25.59
C GLN A 299 -3.91 3.35 26.58
N ASN A 300 -3.03 3.60 27.56
CA ASN A 300 -3.30 4.53 28.67
C ASN A 300 -3.21 6.01 28.31
N HIS A 301 -2.91 6.35 27.04
CA HIS A 301 -2.91 7.70 26.48
C HIS A 301 -3.95 7.79 25.36
N SER A 302 -4.27 8.99 24.91
CA SER A 302 -5.22 9.22 23.81
C SER A 302 -4.50 9.77 22.56
N GLY A 303 -5.16 9.70 21.40
CA GLY A 303 -4.70 10.30 20.16
C GLY A 303 -3.71 9.46 19.34
N TYR A 304 -3.46 8.21 19.71
CA TYR A 304 -2.76 7.22 18.89
C TYR A 304 -3.66 6.73 17.74
N SER A 305 -3.05 6.15 16.71
CA SER A 305 -3.73 5.41 15.66
C SER A 305 -3.89 3.93 16.03
N GLY A 306 -4.62 3.16 15.22
CA GLY A 306 -4.77 1.72 15.44
C GLY A 306 -5.40 1.35 16.78
N ALA A 307 -4.92 0.25 17.36
CA ALA A 307 -5.45 -0.34 18.59
C ALA A 307 -4.63 0.00 19.85
N GLY A 308 -3.53 0.76 19.72
CA GLY A 308 -2.64 1.08 20.83
C GLY A 308 -1.36 1.77 20.37
N PHE A 309 -0.37 1.78 21.23
CA PHE A 309 0.98 2.26 20.94
C PHE A 309 2.00 1.45 21.73
N VAL A 310 3.26 1.56 21.38
CA VAL A 310 4.35 0.86 22.08
C VAL A 310 5.06 1.78 23.07
N ASP A 311 5.17 1.34 24.32
CA ASP A 311 5.94 1.98 25.38
C ASP A 311 7.09 1.09 25.89
N LYS A 312 7.70 1.47 27.03
CA LYS A 312 8.84 0.79 27.66
C LYS A 312 10.07 0.68 26.77
N LEU A 313 10.32 1.69 25.98
CA LEU A 313 11.53 1.81 25.15
C LEU A 313 12.71 2.44 25.91
N GLU A 314 12.61 2.67 27.23
CA GLU A 314 13.66 3.25 28.07
C GLU A 314 14.73 2.24 28.50
N ALA A 315 14.46 0.95 28.42
CA ALA A 315 15.43 -0.07 28.82
C ALA A 315 16.40 -0.41 27.71
N ALA A 316 17.68 -0.53 28.03
CA ALA A 316 18.69 -0.97 27.06
C ALA A 316 18.32 -2.32 26.43
N GLY A 317 18.32 -2.36 25.12
CA GLY A 317 17.92 -3.53 24.32
C GLY A 317 16.42 -3.64 24.06
N ALA A 318 15.56 -2.77 24.62
CA ALA A 318 14.16 -2.70 24.23
C ALA A 318 14.00 -2.12 22.81
N GLY A 319 13.08 -2.65 22.05
CA GLY A 319 12.90 -2.16 20.69
C GLY A 319 11.69 -2.75 19.96
N VAL A 320 11.47 -2.22 18.77
CA VAL A 320 10.38 -2.54 17.86
C VAL A 320 10.96 -2.86 16.48
N THR A 321 10.45 -3.89 15.83
CA THR A 321 10.83 -4.26 14.47
C THR A 321 9.61 -4.27 13.56
N PHE A 322 9.66 -3.46 12.52
CA PHE A 322 8.69 -3.43 11.42
C PHE A 322 9.21 -4.23 10.24
N TYR A 323 8.29 -4.86 9.51
CA TYR A 323 8.58 -5.58 8.27
C TYR A 323 7.90 -4.83 7.13
N ALA A 324 8.68 -4.07 6.38
CA ALA A 324 8.19 -3.22 5.30
C ALA A 324 8.59 -3.78 3.94
N LYS A 325 7.69 -3.66 2.95
CA LYS A 325 7.99 -4.03 1.58
C LYS A 325 7.91 -2.80 0.68
N VAL A 326 8.92 -2.64 -0.17
CA VAL A 326 8.94 -1.57 -1.18
C VAL A 326 9.19 -2.15 -2.56
N ALA A 327 8.57 -1.54 -3.58
CA ALA A 327 8.72 -1.99 -4.97
C ALA A 327 10.10 -1.68 -5.53
N ASN A 328 10.66 -0.54 -5.19
CA ASN A 328 11.93 -0.03 -5.72
C ASN A 328 12.98 0.07 -4.62
N ALA A 329 14.24 -0.20 -4.95
CA ALA A 329 15.33 0.16 -4.05
C ALA A 329 15.57 1.67 -4.09
N GLY A 330 15.91 2.27 -2.93
CA GLY A 330 16.22 3.71 -2.86
C GLY A 330 16.22 4.24 -1.43
N ASP A 331 16.40 5.55 -1.32
CA ASP A 331 16.33 6.27 -0.05
C ASP A 331 14.89 6.77 0.17
N TYR A 332 14.26 6.28 1.23
CA TYR A 332 12.87 6.56 1.58
C TYR A 332 12.80 7.49 2.79
N ASP A 333 11.97 8.51 2.73
CA ASP A 333 11.66 9.42 3.84
C ASP A 333 10.63 8.77 4.77
N VAL A 334 11.11 7.86 5.62
CA VAL A 334 10.27 7.09 6.56
C VAL A 334 9.88 7.95 7.75
N THR A 335 8.59 7.95 8.08
CA THR A 335 8.03 8.70 9.19
C THR A 335 7.72 7.77 10.37
N PHE A 336 8.23 8.12 11.56
CA PHE A 336 7.88 7.47 12.82
C PHE A 336 6.98 8.40 13.65
N ARG A 337 5.74 7.99 13.90
CA ARG A 337 4.81 8.73 14.74
C ARG A 337 5.03 8.39 16.21
N TYR A 338 5.24 9.39 17.04
CA TYR A 338 5.65 9.21 18.43
C TYR A 338 5.00 10.23 19.37
N ALA A 339 4.98 9.92 20.67
CA ALA A 339 4.74 10.90 21.73
C ALA A 339 5.92 10.93 22.69
N ASN A 340 6.36 12.15 23.06
CA ASN A 340 7.37 12.42 24.05
C ASN A 340 6.86 13.48 25.01
N GLY A 341 6.17 13.05 26.07
CA GLY A 341 5.61 13.94 27.09
C GLY A 341 6.64 14.52 28.05
N ASP A 342 7.92 14.13 27.95
CA ASP A 342 9.01 14.68 28.77
C ASP A 342 9.55 15.99 28.15
N ALA A 343 10.25 16.78 28.93
CA ALA A 343 10.82 18.05 28.46
C ALA A 343 12.10 17.88 27.61
N ALA A 344 12.76 16.73 27.70
CA ALA A 344 13.99 16.44 26.98
C ALA A 344 13.72 15.78 25.64
N GLU A 345 14.56 16.06 24.63
CA GLU A 345 14.61 15.31 23.39
C GLU A 345 14.97 13.86 23.65
N ARG A 346 14.35 12.93 22.91
CA ARG A 346 14.55 11.49 23.00
C ARG A 346 15.07 10.92 21.69
N SER A 347 15.71 9.75 21.77
CA SER A 347 16.26 9.07 20.61
C SER A 347 16.25 7.54 20.76
N LEU A 348 16.16 6.86 19.63
CA LEU A 348 16.34 5.42 19.44
C LEU A 348 17.30 5.19 18.27
N SER A 349 18.12 4.17 18.34
CA SER A 349 18.96 3.70 17.24
C SER A 349 18.11 3.00 16.19
N VAL A 350 18.34 3.32 14.91
CA VAL A 350 17.60 2.77 13.76
C VAL A 350 18.49 1.86 12.93
N TYR A 351 17.98 0.70 12.60
CA TYR A 351 18.62 -0.31 11.76
C TYR A 351 17.72 -0.64 10.58
N VAL A 352 18.33 -0.85 9.42
CA VAL A 352 17.69 -1.42 8.23
C VAL A 352 18.41 -2.68 7.84
N ASN A 353 17.68 -3.78 7.75
CA ASN A 353 18.22 -5.10 7.39
C ASN A 353 19.45 -5.49 8.24
N GLY A 354 19.43 -5.11 9.53
CA GLY A 354 20.51 -5.37 10.48
C GLY A 354 21.68 -4.37 10.44
N SER A 355 21.71 -3.42 9.49
CA SER A 355 22.74 -2.39 9.39
C SER A 355 22.31 -1.14 10.16
N TYR A 356 23.17 -0.59 11.01
CA TYR A 356 22.93 0.67 11.72
C TYR A 356 22.89 1.85 10.73
N ILE A 357 21.82 2.64 10.76
CA ILE A 357 21.63 3.80 9.87
C ILE A 357 21.88 5.11 10.63
N GLY A 358 21.40 5.22 11.85
CA GLY A 358 21.49 6.44 12.63
C GLY A 358 20.57 6.42 13.83
N LYS A 359 20.22 7.59 14.33
CA LYS A 359 19.29 7.78 15.45
C LYS A 359 18.09 8.62 15.06
N THR A 360 16.93 8.31 15.61
CA THR A 360 15.79 9.23 15.61
C THR A 360 16.10 10.49 16.42
N ILE A 361 15.45 11.59 16.04
CA ILE A 361 15.41 12.83 16.84
C ILE A 361 13.95 13.10 17.15
N MET A 362 13.57 12.89 18.41
CA MET A 362 12.20 12.97 18.92
C MET A 362 12.07 14.07 19.99
N PRO A 363 11.90 15.34 19.57
CA PRO A 363 11.67 16.45 20.49
C PRO A 363 10.46 16.23 21.41
N SER A 364 10.39 17.01 22.48
CA SER A 364 9.23 16.99 23.37
C SER A 364 7.95 17.37 22.63
N THR A 365 6.91 16.56 22.78
CA THR A 365 5.54 16.89 22.33
C THR A 365 4.76 17.66 23.41
N GLY A 366 5.35 17.86 24.58
CA GLY A 366 4.77 18.57 25.72
C GLY A 366 3.77 17.76 26.55
N HIS A 367 3.19 16.73 25.99
CA HIS A 367 2.23 15.85 26.66
C HIS A 367 2.23 14.46 26.02
N TRP A 368 1.97 13.40 26.81
CA TRP A 368 1.92 12.01 26.33
C TRP A 368 0.70 11.70 25.43
N ASP A 369 -0.32 12.55 25.42
CA ASP A 369 -1.48 12.48 24.52
C ASP A 369 -1.32 13.37 23.26
N THR A 370 -0.13 13.93 23.05
CA THR A 370 0.21 14.73 21.87
C THR A 370 1.25 13.99 21.05
N TRP A 371 0.90 13.72 19.81
CA TRP A 371 1.71 12.95 18.88
C TRP A 371 2.37 13.86 17.83
N ALA A 372 3.55 13.49 17.40
CA ALA A 372 4.33 14.19 16.38
C ALA A 372 5.05 13.17 15.48
N ASP A 373 5.55 13.65 14.35
CA ASP A 373 6.24 12.84 13.37
C ASP A 373 7.75 13.08 13.43
N CYS A 374 8.52 11.99 13.38
CA CYS A 374 9.97 11.98 13.24
C CYS A 374 10.33 11.42 11.88
N LEU A 375 10.79 12.28 10.96
CA LEU A 375 11.21 11.89 9.62
C LEU A 375 12.66 11.40 9.64
N MET A 376 12.93 10.30 8.97
CA MET A 376 14.27 9.76 8.80
C MET A 376 14.43 9.09 7.43
N GLN A 377 15.49 9.49 6.69
CA GLN A 377 15.80 8.86 5.42
C GLN A 377 16.44 7.49 5.64
N LEU A 378 15.84 6.44 5.06
CA LEU A 378 16.26 5.04 5.20
C LEU A 378 16.56 4.42 3.82
N PRO A 379 17.73 3.79 3.63
CA PRO A 379 18.05 3.07 2.40
C PRO A 379 17.34 1.71 2.42
N LEU A 380 16.25 1.57 1.67
CA LEU A 380 15.49 0.32 1.56
C LEU A 380 15.85 -0.42 0.25
N ALA A 381 15.99 -1.73 0.33
CA ALA A 381 16.15 -2.60 -0.83
C ALA A 381 14.78 -2.90 -1.48
N ALA A 382 14.73 -3.15 -2.77
CA ALA A 382 13.51 -3.67 -3.39
C ALA A 382 13.09 -5.00 -2.72
N GLY A 383 11.80 -5.17 -2.46
CA GLY A 383 11.27 -6.31 -1.73
C GLY A 383 11.17 -6.05 -0.21
N ASN A 384 11.35 -7.10 0.58
CA ASN A 384 11.16 -7.07 2.03
C ASN A 384 12.32 -6.42 2.77
N ASN A 385 12.00 -5.51 3.69
CA ASN A 385 12.95 -4.82 4.55
C ASN A 385 12.57 -5.00 6.02
N ILE A 386 13.58 -5.02 6.88
CA ILE A 386 13.45 -5.09 8.33
C ILE A 386 13.91 -3.75 8.89
N ILE A 387 12.98 -2.95 9.43
CA ILE A 387 13.25 -1.65 10.05
C ILE A 387 13.15 -1.83 11.56
N THR A 388 14.23 -1.61 12.30
CA THR A 388 14.29 -1.81 13.75
C THR A 388 14.63 -0.51 14.46
N LEU A 389 13.79 -0.11 15.41
CA LEU A 389 14.09 0.94 16.39
C LEU A 389 14.45 0.27 17.72
N LYS A 390 15.56 0.66 18.31
CA LYS A 390 16.09 0.01 19.51
C LYS A 390 16.79 1.00 20.42
N HIS A 391 16.61 0.84 21.73
CA HIS A 391 17.38 1.60 22.72
C HIS A 391 18.74 0.97 22.93
N GLU A 392 19.79 1.72 22.64
CA GLU A 392 21.19 1.32 22.83
C GLU A 392 21.98 2.33 23.68
N ASP A 393 22.29 1.94 24.92
CA ASP A 393 23.12 2.77 25.82
C ASP A 393 24.48 3.12 25.20
N ALA A 394 25.09 2.17 24.49
CA ALA A 394 26.38 2.35 23.83
C ALA A 394 26.34 3.42 22.73
N SER A 395 25.20 3.61 22.10
CA SER A 395 24.95 4.68 21.13
C SER A 395 24.52 5.99 21.79
N GLY A 396 24.29 5.99 23.11
CA GLY A 396 23.80 7.14 23.87
C GLY A 396 22.35 7.47 23.55
N ASP A 397 21.51 6.44 23.32
CA ASP A 397 20.08 6.61 23.21
C ASP A 397 19.48 7.01 24.55
N THR A 398 18.35 7.66 24.49
CA THR A 398 17.64 8.15 25.67
C THR A 398 16.30 7.48 25.89
N GLY A 399 15.81 6.72 24.90
CA GLY A 399 14.55 5.99 24.99
C GLY A 399 13.42 6.85 25.55
N TYR A 400 12.51 6.24 26.29
CA TYR A 400 11.41 6.91 27.01
C TYR A 400 10.51 7.73 26.09
N VAL A 401 10.04 7.09 25.04
CA VAL A 401 9.05 7.59 24.10
C VAL A 401 7.94 6.55 23.92
N ASN A 402 6.77 6.99 23.54
CA ASN A 402 5.72 6.15 23.01
C ASN A 402 5.81 6.17 21.49
N LEU A 403 5.79 5.01 20.84
CA LEU A 403 5.82 4.86 19.38
C LEU A 403 4.48 4.36 18.90
N ASP A 404 3.88 5.07 17.95
CA ASP A 404 2.54 4.80 17.43
C ASP A 404 2.60 4.01 16.11
N SER A 405 3.34 4.54 15.13
CA SER A 405 3.41 3.90 13.82
C SER A 405 4.71 4.21 13.08
N CYS A 406 4.95 3.46 12.01
CA CYS A 406 5.99 3.65 11.03
C CYS A 406 5.34 3.76 9.64
N THR A 407 5.45 4.89 8.96
CA THR A 407 4.94 5.08 7.59
C THR A 407 6.10 5.08 6.62
N VAL A 408 6.05 4.17 5.65
CA VAL A 408 7.03 4.04 4.56
C VAL A 408 6.36 4.53 3.28
N PRO A 409 6.86 5.58 2.61
CA PRO A 409 6.32 6.04 1.33
C PRO A 409 6.30 4.92 0.28
N PHE A 410 5.36 4.96 -0.67
CA PHE A 410 5.32 3.97 -1.75
C PHE A 410 6.49 4.08 -2.71
N TYR A 411 7.07 5.27 -2.81
CA TYR A 411 8.20 5.56 -3.68
C TYR A 411 9.34 6.16 -2.88
N PRO A 412 10.61 5.85 -3.21
CA PRO A 412 11.75 6.55 -2.64
C PRO A 412 11.79 7.98 -3.15
N GLU A 413 12.51 8.87 -2.45
CA GLU A 413 12.75 10.24 -2.95
C GLU A 413 13.46 10.20 -4.32
N VAL A 414 14.34 9.23 -4.51
CA VAL A 414 15.02 8.98 -5.78
C VAL A 414 14.95 7.50 -6.15
N ILE A 415 14.31 7.20 -7.27
CA ILE A 415 14.32 5.85 -7.86
C ILE A 415 15.67 5.67 -8.59
N THR A 416 16.36 4.58 -8.31
CA THR A 416 17.63 4.25 -8.96
C THR A 416 17.53 2.92 -9.71
N ALA A 417 17.88 2.93 -10.99
CA ALA A 417 18.04 1.75 -11.83
C ALA A 417 19.51 1.57 -12.21
N GLU A 418 20.14 0.54 -11.67
CA GLU A 418 21.53 0.20 -11.97
C GLU A 418 21.65 -0.34 -13.40
N ALA A 419 22.68 0.09 -14.13
CA ALA A 419 22.83 -0.22 -15.56
C ALA A 419 23.07 -1.70 -15.82
N GLU A 420 23.75 -2.41 -14.94
CA GLU A 420 23.96 -3.85 -15.06
C GLU A 420 22.66 -4.68 -14.97
N ASN A 421 21.58 -4.10 -14.46
CA ASN A 421 20.25 -4.71 -14.39
C ASN A 421 19.35 -4.29 -15.57
N ALA A 422 19.80 -3.38 -16.43
CA ALA A 422 19.04 -2.92 -17.59
C ALA A 422 18.96 -3.99 -18.69
N ALA A 423 17.96 -3.87 -19.57
CA ALA A 423 17.91 -4.71 -20.77
C ALA A 423 18.93 -4.20 -21.81
N LEU A 424 19.88 -5.06 -22.20
CA LEU A 424 21.01 -4.71 -23.05
C LEU A 424 20.85 -5.22 -24.47
N TYR A 425 21.34 -4.42 -25.47
CA TYR A 425 21.25 -4.74 -26.89
C TYR A 425 22.58 -4.56 -27.58
N GLY A 426 22.73 -5.24 -28.72
CA GLY A 426 23.86 -5.10 -29.63
C GLY A 426 25.15 -5.54 -28.98
N THR A 427 26.14 -4.62 -28.92
CA THR A 427 27.46 -4.88 -28.29
C THR A 427 27.51 -4.44 -26.82
N ALA A 428 26.42 -3.84 -26.28
CA ALA A 428 26.37 -3.46 -24.86
C ALA A 428 26.45 -4.69 -23.98
N GLY A 429 27.20 -4.61 -22.90
CA GLY A 429 27.38 -5.69 -21.94
C GLY A 429 27.80 -5.20 -20.56
N THR A 430 27.58 -6.01 -19.54
CA THR A 430 28.00 -5.70 -18.16
C THR A 430 29.49 -5.96 -17.96
N ASN A 431 30.15 -5.06 -17.22
CA ASN A 431 31.57 -5.14 -16.90
C ASN A 431 31.85 -4.69 -15.46
N GLN A 432 33.07 -5.03 -14.96
CA GLN A 432 33.56 -4.72 -13.60
C GLN A 432 35.05 -4.34 -13.60
N ASP A 433 35.66 -4.11 -14.77
CA ASP A 433 37.10 -3.89 -14.91
C ASP A 433 37.56 -2.46 -14.56
N HIS A 434 36.63 -1.58 -14.19
CA HIS A 434 36.87 -0.23 -13.65
C HIS A 434 36.43 -0.13 -12.20
N TRP A 435 36.67 1.02 -11.55
CA TRP A 435 36.39 1.21 -10.12
C TRP A 435 35.40 2.37 -9.90
N ASN A 436 34.89 2.48 -8.67
CA ASN A 436 33.98 3.54 -8.22
C ASN A 436 32.61 3.58 -8.94
N TYR A 437 32.18 2.50 -9.60
CA TYR A 437 30.80 2.33 -10.02
C TYR A 437 29.89 2.00 -8.81
N SER A 438 28.59 2.16 -8.97
CA SER A 438 27.56 1.70 -8.00
C SER A 438 27.14 0.26 -8.33
N GLY A 439 26.34 -0.33 -7.46
CA GLY A 439 25.79 -1.67 -7.68
C GLY A 439 26.84 -2.77 -7.79
N SER A 440 26.61 -3.72 -8.68
CA SER A 440 27.47 -4.91 -8.91
C SER A 440 28.34 -4.80 -10.18
N GLY A 441 28.21 -3.71 -10.95
CA GLY A 441 28.94 -3.50 -12.20
C GLY A 441 28.48 -2.24 -12.94
N PHE A 442 28.83 -2.14 -14.20
CA PHE A 442 28.40 -1.08 -15.10
C PHE A 442 28.19 -1.65 -16.51
N VAL A 443 27.59 -0.87 -17.40
CA VAL A 443 27.44 -1.25 -18.82
C VAL A 443 28.48 -0.55 -19.66
N ASP A 444 29.20 -1.34 -20.47
CA ASP A 444 30.09 -0.87 -21.49
C ASP A 444 29.70 -1.40 -22.89
N GLY A 445 30.63 -1.32 -23.86
CA GLY A 445 30.42 -1.90 -25.17
C GLY A 445 29.48 -1.09 -26.08
N MET A 446 29.17 0.15 -25.75
CA MET A 446 28.41 1.09 -26.57
C MET A 446 29.25 1.55 -27.78
N THR A 447 29.76 0.61 -28.58
CA THR A 447 30.80 0.87 -29.62
C THR A 447 30.30 0.67 -31.04
N SER A 448 29.06 0.26 -31.25
CA SER A 448 28.49 0.07 -32.60
C SER A 448 27.00 0.38 -32.62
N ALA A 449 26.51 0.78 -33.79
CA ALA A 449 25.08 1.05 -33.99
C ALA A 449 24.23 -0.18 -33.61
N GLY A 450 23.18 0.05 -32.83
CA GLY A 450 22.31 -0.96 -32.26
C GLY A 450 22.69 -1.38 -30.84
N ALA A 451 23.78 -0.87 -30.26
CA ALA A 451 24.08 -1.04 -28.84
C ALA A 451 23.17 -0.14 -28.02
N GLY A 452 22.72 -0.63 -26.84
CA GLY A 452 21.85 0.16 -25.97
C GLY A 452 21.59 -0.49 -24.65
N ALA A 453 21.11 0.32 -23.71
CA ALA A 453 20.60 -0.11 -22.40
C ALA A 453 19.20 0.51 -22.16
N GLU A 454 18.25 -0.30 -21.74
CA GLU A 454 16.89 0.11 -21.37
C GLU A 454 16.68 -0.07 -19.88
N PHE A 455 16.37 1.04 -19.21
CA PHE A 455 16.08 1.11 -17.77
C PHE A 455 14.56 1.12 -17.58
N GLU A 456 14.07 0.33 -16.66
CA GLU A 456 12.67 0.38 -16.20
C GLU A 456 12.55 1.30 -14.99
N ILE A 457 11.67 2.30 -15.10
CA ILE A 457 11.37 3.27 -14.04
C ILE A 457 9.87 3.32 -13.83
N THR A 458 9.43 3.21 -12.56
CA THR A 458 8.01 3.34 -12.21
C THR A 458 7.81 4.60 -11.38
N VAL A 459 7.00 5.54 -11.88
CA VAL A 459 6.73 6.82 -11.21
C VAL A 459 5.28 6.93 -10.74
N PRO A 460 5.00 7.72 -9.66
CA PRO A 460 3.67 7.76 -9.00
C PRO A 460 2.60 8.50 -9.80
N LYS A 461 2.96 9.37 -10.73
CA LYS A 461 2.02 10.18 -11.53
C LYS A 461 2.66 10.64 -12.84
N ASP A 462 1.85 11.05 -13.80
CA ASP A 462 2.33 11.72 -15.00
C ASP A 462 3.06 13.01 -14.64
N GLY A 463 4.14 13.30 -15.34
CA GLY A 463 4.83 14.57 -15.15
C GLY A 463 6.24 14.63 -15.71
N SER A 464 6.85 15.76 -15.43
CA SER A 464 8.21 16.09 -15.81
C SER A 464 9.14 15.85 -14.64
N TYR A 465 10.10 14.97 -14.79
CA TYR A 465 10.97 14.47 -13.73
C TYR A 465 12.43 14.84 -13.96
N GLU A 466 13.13 15.28 -12.92
CA GLU A 466 14.57 15.41 -12.95
C GLU A 466 15.20 14.01 -12.89
N ALA A 467 16.00 13.67 -13.89
CA ALA A 467 16.74 12.42 -13.98
C ALA A 467 18.25 12.68 -14.05
N SER A 468 19.03 11.83 -13.41
CA SER A 468 20.49 11.86 -13.45
C SER A 468 21.01 10.57 -14.06
N ILE A 469 21.83 10.69 -15.12
CA ILE A 469 22.53 9.57 -15.74
C ILE A 469 23.98 9.59 -15.25
N ARG A 470 24.37 8.57 -14.50
CA ARG A 470 25.76 8.41 -14.06
C ARG A 470 26.54 7.63 -15.10
N TYR A 471 27.61 8.26 -15.62
CA TYR A 471 28.37 7.74 -16.73
C TYR A 471 29.88 7.95 -16.58
N CYS A 472 30.65 7.22 -17.38
CA CYS A 472 32.08 7.43 -17.55
C CYS A 472 32.40 7.51 -19.02
N ASN A 473 33.08 8.59 -19.43
CA ASN A 473 33.64 8.76 -20.78
C ASN A 473 35.15 8.99 -20.67
N GLY A 474 35.91 7.90 -20.66
CA GLY A 474 37.37 7.91 -20.62
C GLY A 474 38.03 8.18 -21.98
N THR A 475 37.28 8.53 -23.03
CA THR A 475 37.85 8.97 -24.31
C THR A 475 38.43 10.37 -24.21
N GLN A 476 39.03 10.88 -25.30
CA GLN A 476 39.55 12.25 -25.39
C GLN A 476 38.56 13.19 -26.05
N ALA A 477 37.36 12.72 -26.40
CA ALA A 477 36.33 13.46 -27.12
C ALA A 477 35.00 13.40 -26.35
N THR A 478 34.12 14.34 -26.64
CA THR A 478 32.72 14.22 -26.25
C THR A 478 32.08 13.13 -27.09
N GLU A 479 31.41 12.18 -26.44
CA GLU A 479 30.68 11.09 -27.07
C GLU A 479 29.18 11.34 -26.93
N ASP A 480 28.37 10.69 -27.76
CA ASP A 480 26.92 10.87 -27.73
C ASP A 480 26.15 9.57 -27.92
N LEU A 481 24.93 9.55 -27.29
CA LEU A 481 23.92 8.50 -27.43
C LEU A 481 22.55 9.16 -27.59
N ASN A 482 21.63 8.45 -28.21
CA ASN A 482 20.24 8.89 -28.29
C ASN A 482 19.42 8.43 -27.08
N LEU A 483 18.65 9.35 -26.51
CA LEU A 483 17.71 9.12 -25.43
C LEU A 483 16.33 8.83 -26.02
N TYR A 484 15.69 7.80 -25.46
CA TYR A 484 14.31 7.42 -25.77
C TYR A 484 13.52 7.26 -24.47
N VAL A 485 12.26 7.63 -24.49
CA VAL A 485 11.29 7.36 -23.43
C VAL A 485 10.10 6.63 -24.04
N ASN A 486 9.75 5.48 -23.50
CA ASN A 486 8.64 4.64 -23.97
C ASN A 486 8.70 4.37 -25.50
N GLY A 487 9.92 4.16 -26.00
CA GLY A 487 10.21 3.91 -27.41
C GLY A 487 10.21 5.14 -28.32
N SER A 488 9.87 6.34 -27.82
CA SER A 488 9.90 7.59 -28.55
C SER A 488 11.26 8.27 -28.42
N TYR A 489 11.87 8.70 -29.54
CA TYR A 489 13.09 9.48 -29.50
C TYR A 489 12.84 10.84 -28.85
N ILE A 490 13.69 11.23 -27.92
CA ILE A 490 13.62 12.52 -27.22
C ILE A 490 14.69 13.44 -27.76
N GLU A 491 15.96 13.09 -27.58
CA GLU A 491 17.08 13.89 -27.99
C GLU A 491 18.38 13.09 -28.08
N THR A 492 19.45 13.72 -28.62
CA THR A 492 20.81 13.19 -28.56
C THR A 492 21.53 13.79 -27.36
N ILE A 493 21.98 12.96 -26.44
CA ILE A 493 22.69 13.36 -25.22
C ILE A 493 24.19 13.32 -25.47
N SER A 494 24.90 14.37 -25.04
CA SER A 494 26.35 14.48 -25.11
C SER A 494 27.00 14.20 -23.77
N PHE A 495 27.92 13.25 -23.74
CA PHE A 495 28.70 12.82 -22.58
C PHE A 495 30.11 13.40 -22.64
N GLY A 496 30.40 14.33 -21.75
CA GLY A 496 31.71 15.01 -21.71
C GLY A 496 32.86 14.05 -21.40
N SER A 497 34.03 14.30 -22.02
CA SER A 497 35.27 13.57 -21.74
C SER A 497 35.82 13.94 -20.36
N ILE A 498 36.33 12.94 -19.61
CA ILE A 498 37.08 13.10 -18.37
C ILE A 498 38.57 12.87 -18.51
N GLY A 499 39.07 13.03 -19.74
CA GLY A 499 40.51 13.12 -20.00
C GLY A 499 41.27 11.77 -19.96
N GLY A 500 40.63 10.68 -20.32
CA GLY A 500 41.26 9.35 -20.44
C GLY A 500 41.27 8.49 -19.19
N ASN A 501 40.49 8.85 -18.17
CA ASN A 501 40.33 8.09 -16.93
C ASN A 501 38.98 7.37 -16.89
N TRP A 502 38.97 6.07 -17.04
CA TRP A 502 37.76 5.24 -17.00
C TRP A 502 37.29 4.89 -15.56
N ASN A 503 37.90 5.44 -14.50
CA ASN A 503 37.56 5.22 -13.12
C ASN A 503 36.93 6.46 -12.45
N GLU A 504 36.69 7.51 -13.20
CA GLU A 504 35.99 8.72 -12.77
C GLU A 504 34.58 8.76 -13.37
N TRP A 505 33.58 8.82 -12.54
CA TRP A 505 32.19 8.85 -12.93
C TRP A 505 31.64 10.27 -12.79
N GLN A 506 30.82 10.67 -13.75
CA GLN A 506 30.12 11.94 -13.78
C GLN A 506 28.62 11.72 -13.82
N GLU A 507 27.86 12.74 -13.44
CA GLU A 507 26.42 12.75 -13.55
C GLU A 507 25.98 13.80 -14.56
N LEU A 508 25.01 13.42 -15.39
CA LEU A 508 24.38 14.28 -16.38
C LEU A 508 22.89 14.35 -16.04
N THR A 509 22.41 15.55 -15.73
CA THR A 509 21.00 15.78 -15.43
C THR A 509 20.21 15.98 -16.72
N GLN A 510 19.04 15.34 -16.78
CA GLN A 510 18.05 15.44 -17.84
C GLN A 510 16.66 15.63 -17.24
N THR A 511 15.75 16.22 -18.02
CA THR A 511 14.34 16.26 -17.69
C THR A 511 13.61 15.24 -18.56
N LEU A 512 12.85 14.33 -17.92
CA LEU A 512 12.09 13.28 -18.59
C LEU A 512 10.60 13.49 -18.39
N GLU A 513 9.83 13.46 -19.47
CA GLU A 513 8.37 13.36 -19.40
C GLU A 513 8.02 11.88 -19.24
N LEU A 514 7.50 11.51 -18.07
CA LEU A 514 7.15 10.13 -17.72
C LEU A 514 5.66 10.02 -17.45
N ASP A 515 5.07 8.90 -17.88
CA ASP A 515 3.67 8.55 -17.63
C ASP A 515 3.56 7.87 -16.24
N GLU A 516 2.42 7.99 -15.58
CA GLU A 516 2.13 7.25 -14.34
C GLU A 516 2.37 5.75 -14.55
N GLY A 517 3.02 5.11 -13.57
CA GLY A 517 3.38 3.71 -13.64
C GLY A 517 4.70 3.45 -14.36
N ARG A 518 4.78 2.33 -15.07
CA ARG A 518 6.02 1.81 -15.67
C ARG A 518 6.41 2.56 -16.93
N ASN A 519 7.64 3.05 -16.95
CA ASN A 519 8.28 3.69 -18.09
C ASN A 519 9.57 2.95 -18.49
N VAL A 520 9.94 3.05 -19.76
CA VAL A 520 11.20 2.54 -20.28
C VAL A 520 12.03 3.70 -20.79
N VAL A 521 13.16 3.97 -20.14
CA VAL A 521 14.15 4.98 -20.55
C VAL A 521 15.32 4.27 -21.20
N ALA A 522 15.62 4.60 -22.47
CA ALA A 522 16.66 3.92 -23.20
C ALA A 522 17.76 4.89 -23.67
N LEU A 523 19.01 4.46 -23.52
CA LEU A 523 20.18 5.08 -24.12
C LEU A 523 20.70 4.17 -25.23
N ARG A 524 20.74 4.67 -26.48
CA ARG A 524 21.07 3.86 -27.66
C ARG A 524 22.14 4.53 -28.52
N TYR A 525 23.04 3.69 -29.02
CA TYR A 525 23.96 4.08 -30.09
C TYR A 525 23.31 3.83 -31.46
N ASP A 526 22.77 4.86 -32.07
CA ASP A 526 22.28 4.80 -33.43
C ASP A 526 23.41 5.17 -34.44
N SER A 527 23.16 5.02 -35.75
CA SER A 527 24.19 5.16 -36.77
C SER A 527 24.82 6.57 -36.87
N SER A 528 24.21 7.57 -36.24
CA SER A 528 24.71 8.96 -36.20
C SER A 528 25.50 9.29 -34.94
N ASN A 529 25.50 8.40 -33.93
CA ASN A 529 26.15 8.61 -32.65
C ASN A 529 27.64 8.19 -32.70
N SER A 530 28.42 8.67 -31.72
CA SER A 530 29.80 8.27 -31.50
C SER A 530 29.98 7.15 -30.51
N GLY A 531 29.02 6.99 -29.56
CA GLY A 531 29.00 5.92 -28.55
C GLY A 531 30.20 5.95 -27.61
N ASN A 532 30.68 4.76 -27.22
CA ASN A 532 31.87 4.55 -26.36
C ASN A 532 31.80 5.26 -25.00
N VAL A 533 30.65 5.11 -24.35
CA VAL A 533 30.36 5.61 -23.01
C VAL A 533 30.03 4.42 -22.11
N ASN A 534 30.55 4.41 -20.88
CA ASN A 534 30.14 3.47 -19.85
C ASN A 534 28.99 4.07 -19.03
N LEU A 535 27.95 3.29 -18.79
CA LEU A 535 26.78 3.69 -18.01
C LEU A 535 26.78 2.95 -16.67
N ASP A 536 26.57 3.67 -15.58
CA ASP A 536 26.55 3.12 -14.24
C ASP A 536 25.11 2.99 -13.71
N LYS A 537 24.35 4.07 -13.75
CA LYS A 537 22.95 4.07 -13.31
C LYS A 537 22.14 5.22 -13.90
N LEU A 538 20.83 5.05 -13.88
CA LEU A 538 19.83 6.10 -14.05
C LEU A 538 19.13 6.33 -12.72
N SER A 539 19.09 7.58 -12.24
CA SER A 539 18.34 7.98 -11.06
C SER A 539 17.27 8.99 -11.43
N VAL A 540 16.06 8.87 -10.88
CA VAL A 540 14.92 9.76 -11.16
C VAL A 540 14.35 10.22 -9.83
N LYS A 541 14.21 11.53 -9.61
CA LYS A 541 13.49 12.08 -8.45
C LYS A 541 12.01 11.78 -8.62
N THR A 542 11.35 11.34 -7.54
CA THR A 542 9.94 10.92 -7.59
C THR A 542 8.96 12.07 -7.56
N GLU A 543 9.36 13.22 -6.99
CA GLU A 543 8.56 14.43 -7.10
C GLU A 543 8.80 15.06 -8.48
N PRO A 544 7.75 15.28 -9.28
CA PRO A 544 7.88 16.00 -10.54
C PRO A 544 8.44 17.39 -10.29
N ASP A 545 9.30 17.86 -11.18
CA ASP A 545 9.89 19.18 -11.07
C ASP A 545 8.78 20.26 -11.07
N ALA A 546 8.57 20.89 -9.90
CA ALA A 546 7.60 21.96 -9.73
C ALA A 546 7.94 23.24 -10.51
N THR A 547 9.14 23.29 -11.15
CA THR A 547 9.57 24.46 -11.91
C THR A 547 9.05 24.47 -13.35
N ILE A 548 8.37 23.43 -13.82
CA ILE A 548 7.73 23.48 -15.12
C ILE A 548 6.41 24.20 -14.98
N SER A 549 6.49 25.47 -15.30
CA SER A 549 5.41 26.37 -15.67
C SER A 549 4.03 25.70 -15.58
N VAL A 550 3.42 25.78 -14.41
CA VAL A 550 1.99 26.10 -14.42
C VAL A 550 1.89 27.19 -15.49
N PRO A 551 1.21 26.97 -16.66
CA PRO A 551 0.92 28.09 -17.52
C PRO A 551 0.31 29.10 -16.56
N LEU A 552 0.91 30.28 -16.47
CA LEU A 552 0.33 31.38 -15.72
C LEU A 552 -1.15 31.28 -16.02
N VAL A 553 -1.96 30.97 -15.01
CA VAL A 553 -3.40 30.91 -15.20
C VAL A 553 -3.70 32.26 -15.78
N ASP A 554 -3.93 32.27 -17.10
CA ASP A 554 -4.27 33.50 -17.81
C ASP A 554 -5.55 33.92 -17.12
N ASN A 555 -5.42 34.96 -16.38
CA ASN A 555 -6.18 35.45 -15.29
C ASN A 555 -7.69 35.49 -15.63
N GLY A 556 -8.31 34.32 -15.70
CA GLY A 556 -9.72 34.19 -15.96
C GLY A 556 -10.57 34.80 -14.86
N GLY A 557 -10.53 36.12 -14.73
CA GLY A 557 -11.39 36.87 -13.84
C GLY A 557 -10.76 37.95 -12.97
N PHE A 558 -9.43 38.11 -12.98
CA PHE A 558 -8.81 39.32 -12.42
C PHE A 558 -8.44 40.24 -13.60
N GLU A 559 -9.29 41.21 -13.88
CA GLU A 559 -8.98 42.22 -14.85
C GLU A 559 -7.62 42.86 -14.50
N ARG A 560 -6.70 42.91 -15.46
CA ARG A 560 -5.47 43.67 -15.36
C ARG A 560 -5.85 45.12 -15.12
N ASP A 561 -5.81 45.57 -13.88
CA ASP A 561 -5.76 46.99 -13.62
C ASP A 561 -4.36 47.48 -14.01
N THR A 562 -4.24 47.93 -15.26
CA THR A 562 -3.03 48.51 -15.82
C THR A 562 -2.66 49.85 -15.18
N SER A 563 -3.43 50.33 -14.21
CA SER A 563 -3.17 51.59 -13.49
C SER A 563 -2.32 51.42 -12.22
N GLN A 564 -2.06 50.16 -11.79
CA GLN A 564 -1.21 49.89 -10.63
C GLN A 564 0.02 49.10 -11.02
N SER A 565 1.16 49.76 -11.04
CA SER A 565 2.50 49.15 -11.16
C SER A 565 2.95 48.51 -9.83
N SER A 566 2.08 47.76 -9.17
CA SER A 566 2.45 47.10 -7.92
C SER A 566 2.80 45.65 -8.17
N ALA A 567 4.09 45.37 -8.04
CA ALA A 567 4.59 44.02 -7.90
C ALA A 567 3.90 43.30 -6.73
N TRP A 568 3.47 42.07 -6.95
CA TRP A 568 3.03 41.20 -5.86
C TRP A 568 4.22 40.96 -4.91
N THR A 569 4.00 41.15 -3.62
CA THR A 569 4.98 40.82 -2.60
C THR A 569 4.52 39.54 -1.88
N GLU A 570 5.35 38.53 -1.92
CA GLU A 570 5.16 37.34 -1.12
C GLU A 570 5.67 37.61 0.31
N TRP A 571 4.89 37.16 1.30
CA TRP A 571 5.25 37.34 2.71
C TRP A 571 6.08 36.16 3.18
N HIS A 572 7.35 36.39 3.52
CA HIS A 572 8.21 35.40 4.14
C HIS A 572 8.13 35.46 5.67
N PRO A 573 8.21 34.32 6.37
CA PRO A 573 8.11 34.25 7.84
C PRO A 573 9.19 35.09 8.58
N ASP A 574 10.27 35.45 7.92
CA ASP A 574 11.37 36.25 8.42
C ASP A 574 11.18 37.76 8.19
N GLY A 575 10.06 38.19 7.62
CA GLY A 575 9.72 39.61 7.42
C GLY A 575 10.43 40.29 6.26
N GLN A 576 11.07 39.56 5.35
CA GLN A 576 11.67 40.12 4.13
C GLN A 576 10.70 40.02 2.95
N ALA A 577 10.44 41.12 2.28
CA ALA A 577 9.62 41.17 1.06
C ALA A 577 10.52 41.04 -0.16
N VAL A 578 10.27 40.05 -1.00
CA VAL A 578 10.93 39.91 -2.31
C VAL A 578 9.99 40.44 -3.39
N ALA A 579 10.45 41.42 -4.16
CA ALA A 579 9.71 41.96 -5.29
C ALA A 579 10.12 41.20 -6.57
N TYR A 580 9.16 40.52 -7.20
CA TYR A 580 9.34 39.95 -8.53
C TYR A 580 9.04 41.04 -9.57
N GLY A 581 10.06 41.43 -10.35
CA GLY A 581 9.87 42.28 -11.51
C GLY A 581 9.22 41.49 -12.65
N VAL A 582 8.26 42.12 -13.33
CA VAL A 582 7.63 41.64 -14.57
C VAL A 582 8.64 41.60 -15.71
#